data_58d3bf1cfa12b5c0c98eb1ba889ca50a
#
_entry.id   58d3bf1cfa12b5c0c98eb1ba889ca50a
#
_cell.length_a   1.000
_cell.length_b   1.000
_cell.length_c   1.000
_cell.angle_alpha   90.00
_cell.angle_beta   90.00
_cell.angle_gamma   90.00
#
_symmetry.space_group_name_H-M   'P 1'
#
loop_
_entity.id
_entity.type
_entity.pdbx_description
1 polymer ?
#
loop_
_entity_poly.entity_id
_entity_poly.type
_entity_poly.pdbx_seq_one_letter_code
_entity_poly.pdbx_strand_id
1 'polypeptide(L)'
;MKIAIIGTGGVGGYFGARLLEAGFDVSFLARGEHLEAIKKNGIQLKSLLGDIQTKPCKASDKISDLGVSDVLIIGVKAWQIKEIRTELQSIMHKDSIVLPLQNGVMAADELSETIDKQHIVGGLCRIVSMITAPGCIAHTGVTPTIVFGELDHTISTRLQNLQENFKKANIHCQLSTNIETEIWKKFLLICISGLMAVTRCTYGEMNEVELTRQMMFKLLEEIYAVGIAKGIQYEPDIVARTVASFDALPYNTTFSLTRDVWEGKPSELEYQNGTVVHIGKQVKVPTPINEFIYTSLLPLEKKARTY
;
A
#
# COMPACT_ATOMS: atom_id res chain seq x y z
N MET A 1 10.18 2.45 21.88
CA MET A 1 9.69 3.03 20.60
C MET A 1 8.18 3.01 20.62
N LYS A 2 7.56 4.16 20.44
CA LYS A 2 6.11 4.33 20.32
C LYS A 2 5.72 4.37 18.85
N ILE A 3 4.69 3.63 18.47
CA ILE A 3 4.27 3.48 17.07
C ILE A 3 2.79 3.81 16.96
N ALA A 4 2.45 4.68 16.02
CA ALA A 4 1.07 4.94 15.63
C ALA A 4 0.73 4.24 14.31
N ILE A 5 -0.29 3.41 14.32
CA ILE A 5 -0.86 2.80 13.12
C ILE A 5 -2.01 3.67 12.63
N ILE A 6 -1.80 4.38 11.56
CA ILE A 6 -2.77 5.31 10.98
C ILE A 6 -3.60 4.56 9.93
N GLY A 7 -4.72 4.00 10.39
CA GLY A 7 -5.58 3.13 9.59
C GLY A 7 -5.38 1.65 9.89
N THR A 8 -6.25 1.11 10.75
CA THR A 8 -6.21 -0.29 11.20
C THR A 8 -7.05 -1.18 10.27
N GLY A 9 -6.77 -1.10 8.96
CA GLY A 9 -7.27 -2.03 7.96
C GLY A 9 -6.48 -3.34 7.94
N GLY A 10 -6.59 -4.10 6.85
CA GLY A 10 -5.82 -5.35 6.69
C GLY A 10 -4.31 -5.15 6.88
N VAL A 11 -3.74 -4.13 6.24
CA VAL A 11 -2.30 -3.81 6.31
C VAL A 11 -1.90 -3.33 7.70
N GLY A 12 -2.51 -2.25 8.18
CA GLY A 12 -2.16 -1.67 9.48
C GLY A 12 -2.49 -2.59 10.64
N GLY A 13 -3.60 -3.33 10.56
CA GLY A 13 -3.97 -4.32 11.58
C GLY A 13 -2.98 -5.48 11.66
N TYR A 14 -2.51 -5.99 10.52
CA TYR A 14 -1.49 -7.04 10.49
C TYR A 14 -0.18 -6.61 11.15
N PHE A 15 0.43 -5.54 10.61
CA PHE A 15 1.74 -5.09 11.12
C PHE A 15 1.65 -4.56 12.55
N GLY A 16 0.56 -3.87 12.90
CA GLY A 16 0.31 -3.41 14.26
C GLY A 16 0.18 -4.56 15.28
N ALA A 17 -0.52 -5.65 14.92
CA ALA A 17 -0.62 -6.83 15.78
C ALA A 17 0.73 -7.50 16.01
N ARG A 18 1.57 -7.64 14.96
CA ARG A 18 2.94 -8.16 15.09
C ARG A 18 3.81 -7.30 16.00
N LEU A 19 3.72 -5.98 15.89
CA LEU A 19 4.46 -5.04 16.72
C LEU A 19 4.00 -5.12 18.21
N LEU A 20 2.67 -5.21 18.45
CA LEU A 20 2.15 -5.41 19.81
C LEU A 20 2.62 -6.72 20.42
N GLU A 21 2.57 -7.83 19.67
CA GLU A 21 3.04 -9.14 20.14
C GLU A 21 4.52 -9.10 20.55
N ALA A 22 5.32 -8.32 19.83
CA ALA A 22 6.75 -8.10 20.13
C ALA A 22 6.98 -7.13 21.31
N GLY A 23 5.93 -6.60 21.94
CA GLY A 23 6.02 -5.75 23.14
C GLY A 23 6.26 -4.27 22.84
N PHE A 24 6.05 -3.80 21.62
CA PHE A 24 6.10 -2.37 21.31
C PHE A 24 4.86 -1.62 21.84
N ASP A 25 5.03 -0.34 22.17
CA ASP A 25 3.93 0.57 22.52
C ASP A 25 3.23 1.02 21.22
N VAL A 26 2.09 0.42 20.90
CA VAL A 26 1.37 0.66 19.64
C VAL A 26 -0.01 1.25 19.92
N SER A 27 -0.34 2.33 19.21
CA SER A 27 -1.66 2.94 19.18
C SER A 27 -2.28 2.86 17.78
N PHE A 28 -3.61 2.78 17.70
CA PHE A 28 -4.33 2.49 16.46
C PHE A 28 -5.36 3.56 16.12
N LEU A 29 -5.33 4.07 14.89
CA LEU A 29 -6.44 4.82 14.32
C LEU A 29 -7.43 3.83 13.70
N ALA A 30 -8.63 3.75 14.26
CA ALA A 30 -9.71 2.87 13.78
C ALA A 30 -11.05 3.58 13.92
N ARG A 31 -12.11 3.06 13.31
CA ARG A 31 -13.45 3.67 13.34
C ARG A 31 -14.54 2.62 13.58
N GLY A 32 -15.71 3.07 14.08
CA GLY A 32 -16.92 2.28 14.20
C GLY A 32 -16.74 1.00 15.05
N GLU A 33 -17.43 -0.06 14.68
CA GLU A 33 -17.41 -1.34 15.39
C GLU A 33 -16.00 -1.96 15.48
N HIS A 34 -15.16 -1.71 14.46
CA HIS A 34 -13.77 -2.19 14.46
C HIS A 34 -12.96 -1.54 15.58
N LEU A 35 -13.14 -0.22 15.80
CA LEU A 35 -12.53 0.50 16.93
C LEU A 35 -12.98 -0.06 18.27
N GLU A 36 -14.28 -0.24 18.46
CA GLU A 36 -14.82 -0.74 19.74
C GLU A 36 -14.35 -2.17 20.03
N ALA A 37 -14.26 -3.01 19.00
CA ALA A 37 -13.72 -4.36 19.14
C ALA A 37 -12.24 -4.34 19.57
N ILE A 38 -11.41 -3.49 18.97
CA ILE A 38 -9.98 -3.34 19.30
C ILE A 38 -9.82 -2.86 20.75
N LYS A 39 -10.58 -1.87 21.18
CA LYS A 39 -10.55 -1.37 22.56
C LYS A 39 -10.92 -2.43 23.59
N LYS A 40 -11.95 -3.24 23.28
CA LYS A 40 -12.52 -4.23 24.21
C LYS A 40 -11.75 -5.54 24.23
N ASN A 41 -11.39 -6.05 23.04
CA ASN A 41 -10.90 -7.41 22.86
C ASN A 41 -9.46 -7.48 22.32
N GLY A 42 -8.89 -6.36 21.87
CA GLY A 42 -7.65 -6.35 21.10
C GLY A 42 -7.86 -6.74 19.65
N ILE A 43 -6.78 -7.08 18.96
CA ILE A 43 -6.79 -7.53 17.56
C ILE A 43 -6.60 -9.05 17.53
N GLN A 44 -7.51 -9.72 16.83
CA GLN A 44 -7.35 -11.12 16.45
C GLN A 44 -6.76 -11.18 15.04
N LEU A 45 -5.56 -11.70 14.92
CA LEU A 45 -4.91 -11.95 13.64
C LEU A 45 -4.90 -13.44 13.34
N LYS A 46 -5.52 -13.84 12.24
CA LYS A 46 -5.40 -15.18 11.65
C LYS A 46 -4.38 -15.11 10.51
N SER A 47 -3.32 -15.91 10.59
CA SER A 47 -2.21 -15.81 9.66
C SER A 47 -1.52 -17.13 9.40
N LEU A 48 -1.12 -17.36 8.14
CA LEU A 48 -0.28 -18.50 7.76
C LEU A 48 1.09 -18.53 8.49
N LEU A 49 1.50 -17.40 9.07
CA LEU A 49 2.74 -17.25 9.85
C LEU A 49 2.50 -17.25 11.37
N GLY A 50 1.41 -17.84 11.81
CA GLY A 50 1.00 -17.90 13.22
C GLY A 50 -0.09 -16.89 13.56
N ASP A 51 -1.06 -17.35 14.31
CA ASP A 51 -2.18 -16.57 14.82
C ASP A 51 -1.74 -15.72 16.01
N ILE A 52 -2.34 -14.55 16.16
CA ILE A 52 -2.11 -13.64 17.28
C ILE A 52 -3.46 -13.24 17.89
N GLN A 53 -3.53 -13.24 19.22
CA GLN A 53 -4.57 -12.55 19.97
C GLN A 53 -3.90 -11.51 20.86
N THR A 54 -4.03 -10.23 20.52
CA THR A 54 -3.51 -9.17 21.37
C THR A 54 -4.42 -8.95 22.58
N LYS A 55 -3.89 -8.31 23.63
CA LYS A 55 -4.73 -7.72 24.68
C LYS A 55 -5.45 -6.48 24.15
N PRO A 56 -6.50 -5.99 24.83
CA PRO A 56 -7.05 -4.66 24.58
C PRO A 56 -5.94 -3.62 24.45
N CYS A 57 -6.03 -2.77 23.45
CA CYS A 57 -4.94 -1.84 23.15
C CYS A 57 -5.46 -0.43 22.88
N LYS A 58 -4.57 0.55 22.94
CA LYS A 58 -4.89 1.95 22.72
C LYS A 58 -5.38 2.15 21.29
N ALA A 59 -6.60 2.62 21.12
CA ALA A 59 -7.18 2.93 19.83
C ALA A 59 -8.12 4.14 19.93
N SER A 60 -8.20 4.95 18.88
CA SER A 60 -9.11 6.09 18.77
C SER A 60 -9.50 6.32 17.31
N ASP A 61 -10.58 7.04 17.08
CA ASP A 61 -10.96 7.58 15.77
C ASP A 61 -10.38 8.98 15.52
N LYS A 62 -9.66 9.54 16.52
CA LYS A 62 -8.97 10.83 16.44
C LYS A 62 -7.46 10.63 16.49
N ILE A 63 -6.73 11.23 15.55
CA ILE A 63 -5.28 11.13 15.47
C ILE A 63 -4.65 11.71 16.74
N SER A 64 -5.11 12.86 17.24
CA SER A 64 -4.58 13.53 18.43
C SER A 64 -4.56 12.65 19.69
N ASP A 65 -5.47 11.69 19.81
CA ASP A 65 -5.58 10.81 20.98
C ASP A 65 -4.51 9.71 20.98
N LEU A 66 -3.85 9.44 19.86
CA LEU A 66 -2.85 8.38 19.73
C LEU A 66 -1.58 8.72 20.52
N GLY A 67 -1.31 10.02 20.69
CA GLY A 67 -0.13 10.53 21.40
C GLY A 67 1.11 10.57 20.52
N VAL A 68 2.09 11.35 20.97
CA VAL A 68 3.34 11.56 20.27
C VAL A 68 4.08 10.25 20.06
N SER A 69 4.50 9.96 18.83
CA SER A 69 5.02 8.68 18.37
C SER A 69 6.34 8.83 17.63
N ASP A 70 7.22 7.82 17.78
CA ASP A 70 8.51 7.76 17.09
C ASP A 70 8.32 7.35 15.61
N VAL A 71 7.31 6.50 15.35
CA VAL A 71 7.02 5.99 13.99
C VAL A 71 5.52 6.04 13.74
N LEU A 72 5.13 6.65 12.62
CA LEU A 72 3.77 6.66 12.11
C LEU A 72 3.73 5.76 10.88
N ILE A 73 3.08 4.60 10.99
CA ILE A 73 2.86 3.68 9.86
C ILE A 73 1.50 4.02 9.25
N ILE A 74 1.52 4.52 8.02
CA ILE A 74 0.31 4.96 7.33
C ILE A 74 -0.28 3.79 6.54
N GLY A 75 -1.42 3.26 6.99
CA GLY A 75 -2.13 2.11 6.43
C GLY A 75 -3.56 2.42 5.97
N VAL A 76 -3.95 3.70 5.91
CA VAL A 76 -5.20 4.14 5.27
C VAL A 76 -5.16 3.93 3.76
N LYS A 77 -6.30 3.96 3.08
CA LYS A 77 -6.34 3.97 1.61
C LYS A 77 -5.66 5.22 1.06
N ALA A 78 -5.05 5.14 -0.13
CA ALA A 78 -4.23 6.20 -0.69
C ALA A 78 -4.93 7.57 -0.73
N TRP A 79 -6.21 7.63 -1.11
CA TRP A 79 -6.98 8.89 -1.16
C TRP A 79 -7.20 9.57 0.19
N GLN A 80 -7.06 8.85 1.30
CA GLN A 80 -7.25 9.40 2.64
C GLN A 80 -6.01 10.17 3.15
N ILE A 81 -4.85 10.03 2.50
CA ILE A 81 -3.63 10.76 2.90
C ILE A 81 -3.89 12.27 2.93
N LYS A 82 -4.53 12.81 1.91
CA LYS A 82 -4.84 14.25 1.81
C LYS A 82 -5.72 14.75 2.95
N GLU A 83 -6.60 13.89 3.46
CA GLU A 83 -7.52 14.22 4.55
C GLU A 83 -6.79 14.29 5.91
N ILE A 84 -5.83 13.38 6.12
CA ILE A 84 -5.21 13.18 7.45
C ILE A 84 -3.85 13.87 7.63
N ARG A 85 -3.15 14.19 6.54
CA ARG A 85 -1.73 14.61 6.57
C ARG A 85 -1.44 15.78 7.50
N THR A 86 -2.34 16.76 7.59
CA THR A 86 -2.17 17.93 8.49
C THR A 86 -2.30 17.52 9.96
N GLU A 87 -3.22 16.59 10.28
CA GLU A 87 -3.41 16.16 11.66
C GLU A 87 -2.25 15.31 12.20
N LEU A 88 -1.50 14.62 11.32
CA LEU A 88 -0.37 13.79 11.71
C LEU A 88 0.68 14.58 12.49
N GLN A 89 0.87 15.87 12.21
CA GLN A 89 1.84 16.72 12.89
C GLN A 89 1.57 16.79 14.41
N SER A 90 0.31 16.66 14.84
CA SER A 90 -0.07 16.73 16.26
C SER A 90 0.49 15.59 17.11
N ILE A 91 0.90 14.49 16.47
CA ILE A 91 1.46 13.29 17.13
C ILE A 91 2.92 13.03 16.72
N MET A 92 3.57 14.01 16.13
CA MET A 92 4.98 13.94 15.72
C MET A 92 5.88 14.73 16.67
N HIS A 93 7.13 14.34 16.74
CA HIS A 93 8.24 15.09 17.31
C HIS A 93 9.36 15.21 16.28
N LYS A 94 10.43 15.95 16.62
CA LYS A 94 11.54 16.29 15.70
C LYS A 94 12.24 15.09 15.03
N ASP A 95 12.16 13.90 15.62
CA ASP A 95 12.83 12.69 15.11
C ASP A 95 11.81 11.62 14.63
N SER A 96 10.52 11.97 14.53
CA SER A 96 9.48 11.04 14.07
C SER A 96 9.69 10.60 12.63
N ILE A 97 9.39 9.34 12.35
CA ILE A 97 9.41 8.73 11.01
C ILE A 97 7.97 8.52 10.53
N VAL A 98 7.65 8.99 9.33
CA VAL A 98 6.37 8.74 8.66
C VAL A 98 6.61 7.75 7.53
N LEU A 99 6.07 6.53 7.68
CA LEU A 99 6.23 5.40 6.75
C LEU A 99 4.91 5.10 6.05
N PRO A 100 4.69 5.56 4.82
CA PRO A 100 3.53 5.19 4.02
C PRO A 100 3.65 3.77 3.47
N LEU A 101 2.54 3.00 3.51
CA LEU A 101 2.46 1.64 2.97
C LEU A 101 1.38 1.49 1.89
N GLN A 102 0.89 2.61 1.36
CA GLN A 102 -0.14 2.64 0.32
C GLN A 102 0.34 2.02 -1.00
N ASN A 103 -0.63 1.61 -1.80
CA ASN A 103 -0.41 1.35 -3.22
C ASN A 103 -0.27 2.66 -3.99
N GLY A 104 0.46 2.63 -5.10
CA GLY A 104 0.73 3.83 -5.90
C GLY A 104 2.09 4.45 -5.58
N VAL A 105 2.36 5.59 -6.20
CA VAL A 105 3.66 6.28 -6.15
C VAL A 105 3.57 7.69 -5.54
N MET A 106 2.38 8.12 -5.13
CA MET A 106 2.12 9.52 -4.74
C MET A 106 2.22 9.80 -3.23
N ALA A 107 2.30 8.75 -2.40
CA ALA A 107 2.13 8.90 -0.95
C ALA A 107 3.17 9.85 -0.31
N ALA A 108 4.45 9.73 -0.67
CA ALA A 108 5.50 10.59 -0.13
C ALA A 108 5.33 12.05 -0.58
N ASP A 109 4.97 12.29 -1.84
CA ASP A 109 4.72 13.63 -2.37
C ASP A 109 3.53 14.29 -1.67
N GLU A 110 2.41 13.58 -1.54
CA GLU A 110 1.21 14.08 -0.87
C GLU A 110 1.43 14.38 0.62
N LEU A 111 2.20 13.56 1.32
CA LEU A 111 2.59 13.83 2.71
C LEU A 111 3.50 15.07 2.80
N SER A 112 4.41 15.24 1.85
CA SER A 112 5.37 16.36 1.85
C SER A 112 4.72 17.74 1.61
N GLU A 113 3.46 17.80 1.20
CA GLU A 113 2.74 19.07 1.10
C GLU A 113 2.49 19.72 2.48
N THR A 114 2.53 18.95 3.57
CA THR A 114 2.31 19.46 4.94
C THR A 114 3.36 19.01 5.95
N ILE A 115 4.06 17.91 5.71
CA ILE A 115 5.08 17.35 6.61
C ILE A 115 6.45 17.58 5.99
N ASP A 116 7.41 18.02 6.80
CA ASP A 116 8.81 18.19 6.34
C ASP A 116 9.36 16.84 5.82
N LYS A 117 9.98 16.89 4.64
CA LYS A 117 10.54 15.71 3.95
C LYS A 117 11.51 14.90 4.80
N GLN A 118 12.22 15.53 5.74
CA GLN A 118 13.12 14.84 6.66
C GLN A 118 12.42 13.77 7.52
N HIS A 119 11.12 13.89 7.75
CA HIS A 119 10.31 12.92 8.49
C HIS A 119 9.79 11.79 7.62
N ILE A 120 9.69 12.02 6.31
CA ILE A 120 9.04 11.09 5.38
C ILE A 120 10.07 10.13 4.82
N VAL A 121 9.73 8.86 4.85
CA VAL A 121 10.50 7.81 4.16
C VAL A 121 9.64 7.20 3.06
N GLY A 122 10.28 6.68 2.03
CA GLY A 122 9.58 5.87 1.04
C GLY A 122 9.24 4.50 1.65
N GLY A 123 8.09 3.96 1.29
CA GLY A 123 7.68 2.66 1.79
C GLY A 123 6.68 1.95 0.89
N LEU A 124 6.72 0.65 0.90
CA LEU A 124 5.74 -0.23 0.29
C LEU A 124 5.58 -1.50 1.13
N CYS A 125 4.45 -2.17 1.00
CA CYS A 125 4.31 -3.52 1.53
C CYS A 125 3.78 -4.49 0.47
N ARG A 126 4.11 -5.79 0.65
CA ARG A 126 3.53 -6.91 -0.10
C ARG A 126 2.80 -7.77 0.90
N ILE A 127 1.49 -7.81 0.83
CA ILE A 127 0.64 -8.55 1.77
C ILE A 127 -0.75 -8.76 1.16
N VAL A 128 -1.37 -9.88 1.46
CA VAL A 128 -2.80 -10.10 1.23
C VAL A 128 -3.47 -10.25 2.59
N SER A 129 -4.10 -9.18 3.05
CA SER A 129 -4.78 -9.15 4.33
C SER A 129 -6.07 -8.32 4.27
N MET A 130 -7.05 -8.70 5.08
CA MET A 130 -8.36 -8.06 5.12
C MET A 130 -8.96 -8.12 6.51
N ILE A 131 -9.89 -7.20 6.79
CA ILE A 131 -10.78 -7.29 7.95
C ILE A 131 -11.84 -8.34 7.63
N THR A 132 -11.99 -9.36 8.46
CA THR A 132 -13.01 -10.41 8.32
C THR A 132 -14.20 -10.21 9.25
N ALA A 133 -13.98 -9.52 10.37
CA ALA A 133 -15.00 -9.07 11.33
C ALA A 133 -14.42 -7.92 12.16
N PRO A 134 -15.22 -7.16 12.91
CA PRO A 134 -14.72 -6.16 13.85
C PRO A 134 -13.62 -6.72 14.76
N GLY A 135 -12.44 -6.10 14.77
CA GLY A 135 -11.27 -6.56 15.53
C GLY A 135 -10.53 -7.76 14.95
N CYS A 136 -10.99 -8.36 13.84
CA CYS A 136 -10.44 -9.58 13.26
C CYS A 136 -9.77 -9.29 11.90
N ILE A 137 -8.51 -9.67 11.78
CA ILE A 137 -7.69 -9.55 10.57
C ILE A 137 -7.33 -10.95 10.09
N ALA A 138 -7.50 -11.20 8.80
CA ALA A 138 -6.97 -12.41 8.15
C ALA A 138 -5.85 -12.05 7.17
N HIS A 139 -4.75 -12.79 7.25
CA HIS A 139 -3.65 -12.76 6.29
C HIS A 139 -3.60 -14.08 5.55
N THR A 140 -3.55 -13.99 4.22
CA THR A 140 -3.42 -15.13 3.30
C THR A 140 -2.39 -14.84 2.22
N GLY A 141 -1.96 -15.86 1.49
CA GLY A 141 -1.11 -15.68 0.31
C GLY A 141 0.35 -15.40 0.64
N VAL A 142 0.90 -14.31 0.08
CA VAL A 142 2.33 -14.03 0.11
C VAL A 142 2.84 -13.65 1.51
N THR A 143 4.09 -13.99 1.80
CA THR A 143 4.77 -13.56 3.03
C THR A 143 4.75 -12.04 3.16
N PRO A 144 4.15 -11.49 4.23
CA PRO A 144 4.06 -10.06 4.43
C PRO A 144 5.45 -9.43 4.57
N THR A 145 5.74 -8.47 3.71
CA THR A 145 7.05 -7.82 3.65
C THR A 145 6.89 -6.32 3.55
N ILE A 146 7.70 -5.56 4.27
CA ILE A 146 7.86 -4.11 4.13
C ILE A 146 9.18 -3.83 3.44
N VAL A 147 9.19 -3.00 2.39
CA VAL A 147 10.40 -2.41 1.82
C VAL A 147 10.33 -0.90 2.07
N PHE A 148 11.39 -0.32 2.58
CA PHE A 148 11.44 1.09 2.92
C PHE A 148 12.86 1.65 2.77
N GLY A 149 12.98 2.97 2.70
CA GLY A 149 14.26 3.65 2.53
C GLY A 149 14.13 5.16 2.62
N GLU A 150 15.26 5.84 2.79
CA GLU A 150 15.30 7.30 2.72
C GLU A 150 15.04 7.75 1.28
N LEU A 151 14.38 8.92 1.13
CA LEU A 151 14.07 9.49 -0.18
C LEU A 151 15.30 10.05 -0.90
N ASP A 152 16.39 10.31 -0.15
CA ASP A 152 17.68 10.79 -0.66
C ASP A 152 18.68 9.66 -0.97
N HIS A 153 18.21 8.40 -0.97
CA HIS A 153 18.97 7.19 -1.24
C HIS A 153 20.06 6.84 -0.20
N THR A 154 20.11 7.53 0.94
CA THR A 154 21.07 7.24 2.01
C THR A 154 20.64 6.04 2.86
N ILE A 155 21.60 5.42 3.55
CA ILE A 155 21.34 4.43 4.60
C ILE A 155 21.54 5.12 5.94
N SER A 156 20.46 5.53 6.57
CA SER A 156 20.50 6.22 7.85
C SER A 156 20.46 5.27 9.05
N THR A 157 21.04 5.68 10.17
CA THR A 157 20.99 4.94 11.43
C THR A 157 19.53 4.78 11.92
N ARG A 158 18.66 5.77 11.71
CA ARG A 158 17.25 5.69 12.12
C ARG A 158 16.52 4.56 11.42
N LEU A 159 16.77 4.34 10.11
CA LEU A 159 16.13 3.26 9.35
C LEU A 159 16.76 1.90 9.63
N GLN A 160 18.06 1.84 9.91
CA GLN A 160 18.69 0.60 10.40
C GLN A 160 18.07 0.15 11.74
N ASN A 161 17.87 1.09 12.67
CA ASN A 161 17.19 0.82 13.95
C ASN A 161 15.74 0.38 13.74
N LEU A 162 15.00 1.00 12.80
CA LEU A 162 13.64 0.60 12.45
C LEU A 162 13.61 -0.82 11.87
N GLN A 163 14.55 -1.16 11.00
CA GLN A 163 14.69 -2.50 10.44
C GLN A 163 14.90 -3.56 11.55
N GLU A 164 15.79 -3.30 12.49
CA GLU A 164 16.02 -4.21 13.62
C GLU A 164 14.76 -4.38 14.49
N ASN A 165 14.00 -3.31 14.68
CA ASN A 165 12.74 -3.39 15.42
C ASN A 165 11.66 -4.18 14.67
N PHE A 166 11.57 -4.05 13.34
CA PHE A 166 10.69 -4.89 12.52
C PHE A 166 11.09 -6.37 12.58
N LYS A 167 12.38 -6.68 12.51
CA LYS A 167 12.88 -8.06 12.67
C LYS A 167 12.51 -8.65 14.03
N LYS A 168 12.63 -7.88 15.12
CA LYS A 168 12.21 -8.32 16.49
C LYS A 168 10.71 -8.63 16.53
N ALA A 169 9.90 -7.95 15.70
CA ALA A 169 8.46 -8.19 15.60
C ALA A 169 8.10 -9.29 14.57
N ASN A 170 9.08 -10.09 14.11
CA ASN A 170 8.89 -11.09 13.06
C ASN A 170 8.24 -10.52 11.78
N ILE A 171 8.54 -9.26 11.46
CA ILE A 171 8.13 -8.59 10.22
C ILE A 171 9.29 -8.70 9.23
N HIS A 172 9.06 -9.42 8.12
CA HIS A 172 10.02 -9.41 7.02
C HIS A 172 10.14 -8.01 6.45
N CYS A 173 11.37 -7.50 6.38
CA CYS A 173 11.60 -6.15 5.89
C CYS A 173 12.93 -6.02 5.16
N GLN A 174 12.96 -5.11 4.22
CA GLN A 174 14.16 -4.77 3.44
C GLN A 174 14.38 -3.27 3.47
N LEU A 175 15.59 -2.86 3.84
CA LEU A 175 16.06 -1.49 3.70
C LEU A 175 16.61 -1.30 2.29
N SER A 176 16.07 -0.34 1.56
CA SER A 176 16.43 -0.06 0.16
C SER A 176 17.28 1.19 0.07
N THR A 177 18.30 1.16 -0.78
CA THR A 177 19.11 2.32 -1.18
C THR A 177 18.46 3.12 -2.33
N ASN A 178 17.40 2.58 -2.94
CA ASN A 178 16.62 3.27 -3.96
C ASN A 178 15.15 2.86 -3.83
N ILE A 179 14.51 3.40 -2.80
CA ILE A 179 13.13 3.04 -2.48
C ILE A 179 12.14 3.50 -3.55
N GLU A 180 12.42 4.60 -4.23
CA GLU A 180 11.57 5.09 -5.31
C GLU A 180 11.47 4.05 -6.44
N THR A 181 12.59 3.49 -6.88
CA THR A 181 12.59 2.39 -7.87
C THR A 181 11.81 1.17 -7.38
N GLU A 182 11.93 0.78 -6.11
CA GLU A 182 11.18 -0.36 -5.55
C GLU A 182 9.65 -0.09 -5.53
N ILE A 183 9.25 1.13 -5.20
CA ILE A 183 7.84 1.56 -5.25
C ILE A 183 7.31 1.49 -6.70
N TRP A 184 8.07 2.00 -7.66
CA TRP A 184 7.69 1.97 -9.08
C TRP A 184 7.66 0.55 -9.66
N LYS A 185 8.55 -0.36 -9.25
CA LYS A 185 8.48 -1.79 -9.60
C LYS A 185 7.19 -2.44 -9.11
N LYS A 186 6.81 -2.17 -7.86
CA LYS A 186 5.52 -2.64 -7.34
C LYS A 186 4.35 -2.00 -8.09
N PHE A 187 4.44 -0.71 -8.40
CA PHE A 187 3.41 0.04 -9.11
C PHE A 187 3.16 -0.55 -10.51
N LEU A 188 4.22 -0.85 -11.25
CA LEU A 188 4.16 -1.54 -12.53
C LEU A 188 3.37 -2.86 -12.40
N LEU A 189 3.64 -3.66 -11.37
CA LEU A 189 2.96 -4.92 -11.14
C LEU A 189 1.48 -4.75 -10.79
N ILE A 190 1.11 -3.80 -9.92
CA ILE A 190 -0.26 -3.71 -9.42
C ILE A 190 -1.24 -3.04 -10.40
N CYS A 191 -0.78 -2.23 -11.36
CA CYS A 191 -1.65 -1.53 -12.30
C CYS A 191 -2.38 -2.45 -13.28
N ILE A 192 -1.97 -3.71 -13.43
CA ILE A 192 -2.72 -4.74 -14.17
C ILE A 192 -4.12 -4.96 -13.59
N SER A 193 -4.30 -4.66 -12.30
CA SER A 193 -5.57 -4.82 -11.60
C SER A 193 -6.73 -4.05 -12.24
N GLY A 194 -6.45 -2.91 -12.86
CA GLY A 194 -7.45 -2.14 -13.61
C GLY A 194 -7.92 -2.87 -14.88
N LEU A 195 -7.01 -3.51 -15.62
CA LEU A 195 -7.37 -4.32 -16.78
C LEU A 195 -8.23 -5.53 -16.37
N MET A 196 -7.86 -6.20 -15.27
CA MET A 196 -8.66 -7.29 -14.71
C MET A 196 -10.05 -6.79 -14.26
N ALA A 197 -10.16 -5.59 -13.72
CA ALA A 197 -11.44 -5.01 -13.33
C ALA A 197 -12.34 -4.75 -14.53
N VAL A 198 -11.80 -4.22 -15.64
CA VAL A 198 -12.54 -3.96 -16.89
C VAL A 198 -13.00 -5.26 -17.55
N THR A 199 -12.10 -6.24 -17.66
CA THR A 199 -12.41 -7.53 -18.31
C THR A 199 -13.27 -8.45 -17.47
N ARG A 200 -13.36 -8.20 -16.16
CA ARG A 200 -14.01 -9.06 -15.15
C ARG A 200 -13.40 -10.47 -15.10
N CYS A 201 -12.11 -10.58 -15.38
CA CYS A 201 -11.36 -11.81 -15.43
C CYS A 201 -10.31 -11.90 -14.32
N THR A 202 -10.04 -13.10 -13.84
CA THR A 202 -8.87 -13.43 -13.01
C THR A 202 -7.60 -13.36 -13.87
N TYR A 203 -6.44 -13.44 -13.23
CA TYR A 203 -5.18 -13.44 -13.97
C TYR A 203 -5.10 -14.63 -14.96
N GLY A 204 -5.47 -15.84 -14.51
CA GLY A 204 -5.42 -17.03 -15.35
C GLY A 204 -6.30 -16.91 -16.60
N GLU A 205 -7.56 -16.46 -16.44
CA GLU A 205 -8.49 -16.23 -17.55
C GLU A 205 -7.94 -15.22 -18.56
N MET A 206 -7.30 -14.15 -18.11
CA MET A 206 -6.67 -13.19 -19.01
C MET A 206 -5.45 -13.75 -19.72
N ASN A 207 -4.67 -14.61 -19.03
CA ASN A 207 -3.45 -15.19 -19.56
C ASN A 207 -3.70 -16.24 -20.65
N GLU A 208 -4.84 -16.94 -20.61
CA GLU A 208 -5.25 -17.93 -21.63
C GLU A 208 -5.57 -17.31 -23.00
N VAL A 209 -5.91 -16.01 -23.03
CA VAL A 209 -6.25 -15.31 -24.26
C VAL A 209 -5.06 -14.50 -24.74
N GLU A 210 -4.44 -14.91 -25.85
CA GLU A 210 -3.22 -14.29 -26.39
C GLU A 210 -3.34 -12.75 -26.55
N LEU A 211 -4.49 -12.27 -27.03
CA LEU A 211 -4.70 -10.82 -27.23
C LEU A 211 -4.78 -10.04 -25.91
N THR A 212 -5.36 -10.62 -24.85
CA THR A 212 -5.36 -10.00 -23.52
C THR A 212 -3.99 -10.04 -22.89
N ARG A 213 -3.23 -11.12 -23.08
CA ARG A 213 -1.83 -11.20 -22.66
C ARG A 213 -0.97 -10.13 -23.33
N GLN A 214 -1.12 -9.94 -24.64
CA GLN A 214 -0.43 -8.86 -25.36
C GLN A 214 -0.85 -7.46 -24.84
N MET A 215 -2.13 -7.27 -24.51
CA MET A 215 -2.60 -6.02 -23.92
C MET A 215 -1.97 -5.77 -22.55
N MET A 216 -1.78 -6.82 -21.71
CA MET A 216 -1.03 -6.67 -20.46
C MET A 216 0.40 -6.17 -20.70
N PHE A 217 1.13 -6.74 -21.66
CA PHE A 217 2.46 -6.28 -22.01
C PHE A 217 2.46 -4.79 -22.36
N LYS A 218 1.59 -4.37 -23.28
CA LYS A 218 1.50 -2.97 -23.70
C LYS A 218 1.15 -2.03 -22.55
N LEU A 219 0.26 -2.45 -21.64
CA LEU A 219 -0.07 -1.71 -20.43
C LEU A 219 1.18 -1.48 -19.56
N LEU A 220 1.98 -2.53 -19.36
CA LEU A 220 3.21 -2.45 -18.57
C LEU A 220 4.29 -1.60 -19.27
N GLU A 221 4.39 -1.67 -20.60
CA GLU A 221 5.31 -0.83 -21.40
C GLU A 221 4.98 0.66 -21.27
N GLU A 222 3.69 1.03 -21.22
CA GLU A 222 3.28 2.42 -20.96
C GLU A 222 3.76 2.89 -19.58
N ILE A 223 3.55 2.07 -18.54
CA ILE A 223 3.97 2.40 -17.16
C ILE A 223 5.49 2.49 -17.07
N TYR A 224 6.19 1.55 -17.71
CA TYR A 224 7.65 1.58 -17.81
C TYR A 224 8.15 2.86 -18.47
N ALA A 225 7.58 3.23 -19.62
CA ALA A 225 7.95 4.46 -20.33
C ALA A 225 7.70 5.73 -19.51
N VAL A 226 6.58 5.78 -18.77
CA VAL A 226 6.28 6.87 -17.83
C VAL A 226 7.33 6.93 -16.72
N GLY A 227 7.68 5.77 -16.13
CA GLY A 227 8.71 5.69 -15.07
C GLY A 227 10.08 6.15 -15.57
N ILE A 228 10.52 5.69 -16.74
CA ILE A 228 11.78 6.15 -17.37
C ILE A 228 11.78 7.66 -17.58
N ALA A 229 10.68 8.21 -18.10
CA ALA A 229 10.55 9.66 -18.32
C ALA A 229 10.54 10.48 -17.01
N LYS A 230 10.15 9.84 -15.88
CA LYS A 230 10.26 10.39 -14.51
C LYS A 230 11.66 10.24 -13.92
N GLY A 231 12.56 9.52 -14.56
CA GLY A 231 13.93 9.29 -14.08
C GLY A 231 14.11 8.01 -13.26
N ILE A 232 13.10 7.14 -13.21
CA ILE A 232 13.18 5.88 -12.48
C ILE A 232 14.22 4.94 -13.14
N GLN A 233 15.11 4.40 -12.34
CA GLN A 233 16.18 3.51 -12.79
C GLN A 233 15.73 2.05 -12.74
N TYR A 234 14.99 1.62 -13.76
CA TYR A 234 14.62 0.22 -13.90
C TYR A 234 15.76 -0.62 -14.49
N GLU A 235 15.78 -1.91 -14.17
CA GLU A 235 16.53 -2.90 -14.95
C GLU A 235 15.88 -3.03 -16.35
N PRO A 236 16.69 -3.21 -17.41
CA PRO A 236 16.19 -3.21 -18.81
C PRO A 236 15.12 -4.25 -19.09
N ASP A 237 15.11 -5.37 -18.36
CA ASP A 237 14.20 -6.50 -18.52
C ASP A 237 13.00 -6.48 -17.56
N ILE A 238 12.77 -5.37 -16.84
CA ILE A 238 11.75 -5.30 -15.77
C ILE A 238 10.35 -5.68 -16.25
N VAL A 239 9.94 -5.28 -17.46
CA VAL A 239 8.62 -5.62 -18.00
C VAL A 239 8.51 -7.14 -18.21
N ALA A 240 9.50 -7.75 -18.87
CA ALA A 240 9.52 -9.19 -19.10
C ALA A 240 9.55 -9.98 -17.79
N ARG A 241 10.35 -9.55 -16.81
CA ARG A 241 10.39 -10.17 -15.46
C ARG A 241 9.07 -10.02 -14.71
N THR A 242 8.40 -8.88 -14.85
CA THR A 242 7.09 -8.66 -14.24
C THR A 242 6.06 -9.61 -14.83
N VAL A 243 6.01 -9.77 -16.15
CA VAL A 243 5.13 -10.74 -16.81
C VAL A 243 5.47 -12.17 -16.38
N ALA A 244 6.74 -12.55 -16.35
CA ALA A 244 7.16 -13.86 -15.87
C ALA A 244 6.76 -14.11 -14.40
N SER A 245 6.75 -13.06 -13.56
CA SER A 245 6.27 -13.18 -12.18
C SER A 245 4.76 -13.42 -12.10
N PHE A 246 3.99 -12.92 -13.04
CA PHE A 246 2.56 -13.22 -13.14
C PHE A 246 2.30 -14.67 -13.54
N ASP A 247 3.13 -15.25 -14.41
CA ASP A 247 2.98 -16.65 -14.84
C ASP A 247 3.12 -17.66 -13.68
N ALA A 248 3.75 -17.21 -12.57
CA ALA A 248 3.86 -17.99 -11.34
C ALA A 248 2.65 -17.81 -10.38
N LEU A 249 1.71 -16.93 -10.68
CA LEU A 249 0.54 -16.69 -9.84
C LEU A 249 -0.50 -17.81 -9.99
N PRO A 250 -1.26 -18.13 -8.92
CA PRO A 250 -2.41 -19.01 -9.03
C PRO A 250 -3.44 -18.51 -10.06
N TYR A 251 -4.08 -19.42 -10.78
CA TYR A 251 -5.06 -19.11 -11.83
C TYR A 251 -6.12 -18.08 -11.41
N ASN A 252 -6.70 -18.27 -10.22
CA ASN A 252 -7.77 -17.43 -9.69
C ASN A 252 -7.27 -16.16 -8.99
N THR A 253 -6.01 -15.73 -9.24
CA THR A 253 -5.47 -14.54 -8.62
C THR A 253 -6.24 -13.29 -9.02
N THR A 254 -6.55 -12.44 -8.02
CA THR A 254 -7.11 -11.10 -8.17
C THR A 254 -6.36 -10.13 -7.28
N PHE A 255 -6.39 -8.84 -7.64
CA PHE A 255 -5.81 -7.76 -6.83
C PHE A 255 -6.89 -6.99 -6.06
N SER A 256 -6.48 -6.17 -5.09
CA SER A 256 -7.42 -5.42 -4.24
C SER A 256 -8.32 -4.49 -5.04
N LEU A 257 -7.75 -3.70 -5.97
CA LEU A 257 -8.52 -2.80 -6.83
C LEU A 257 -9.57 -3.57 -7.64
N THR A 258 -9.18 -4.72 -8.24
CA THR A 258 -10.08 -5.57 -9.01
C THR A 258 -11.30 -6.00 -8.16
N ARG A 259 -11.05 -6.49 -6.94
CA ARG A 259 -12.11 -6.90 -6.02
C ARG A 259 -12.98 -5.72 -5.58
N ASP A 260 -12.37 -4.58 -5.20
CA ASP A 260 -13.09 -3.38 -4.78
C ASP A 260 -14.07 -2.94 -5.90
N VAL A 261 -13.63 -2.90 -7.16
CA VAL A 261 -14.47 -2.56 -8.31
C VAL A 261 -15.59 -3.57 -8.54
N TRP A 262 -15.29 -4.87 -8.48
CA TRP A 262 -16.29 -5.93 -8.69
C TRP A 262 -17.38 -5.93 -7.61
N GLU A 263 -17.02 -5.55 -6.39
CA GLU A 263 -17.92 -5.43 -5.24
C GLU A 263 -18.64 -4.07 -5.17
N GLY A 264 -18.38 -3.17 -6.11
CA GLY A 264 -18.97 -1.82 -6.14
C GLY A 264 -18.48 -0.93 -5.00
N LYS A 265 -17.29 -1.19 -4.46
CA LYS A 265 -16.63 -0.42 -3.40
C LYS A 265 -15.71 0.66 -3.98
N PRO A 266 -15.47 1.76 -3.25
CA PRO A 266 -14.41 2.72 -3.60
C PRO A 266 -13.06 2.02 -3.75
N SER A 267 -12.38 2.27 -4.88
CA SER A 267 -11.12 1.63 -5.22
C SER A 267 -9.95 2.63 -5.29
N GLU A 268 -8.74 2.11 -5.49
CA GLU A 268 -7.53 2.94 -5.70
C GLU A 268 -7.28 3.22 -7.19
N LEU A 269 -8.33 3.27 -8.02
CA LEU A 269 -8.22 3.50 -9.47
C LEU A 269 -7.44 4.77 -9.80
N GLU A 270 -7.72 5.88 -9.12
CA GLU A 270 -7.03 7.18 -9.27
C GLU A 270 -5.54 7.05 -8.97
N TYR A 271 -5.20 6.30 -7.93
CA TYR A 271 -3.83 6.10 -7.43
C TYR A 271 -3.06 4.99 -8.15
N GLN A 272 -3.68 4.30 -9.09
CA GLN A 272 -3.06 3.31 -9.98
C GLN A 272 -3.14 3.78 -11.43
N ASN A 273 -4.04 3.26 -12.27
CA ASN A 273 -4.10 3.62 -13.69
C ASN A 273 -4.33 5.13 -13.91
N GLY A 274 -5.09 5.81 -13.02
CA GLY A 274 -5.25 7.26 -13.07
C GLY A 274 -3.92 8.00 -12.92
N THR A 275 -3.08 7.61 -11.96
CA THR A 275 -1.74 8.18 -11.76
C THR A 275 -0.85 7.98 -12.99
N VAL A 276 -0.90 6.80 -13.65
CA VAL A 276 -0.16 6.57 -14.91
C VAL A 276 -0.54 7.59 -15.98
N VAL A 277 -1.86 7.83 -16.15
CA VAL A 277 -2.39 8.79 -17.12
C VAL A 277 -1.95 10.22 -16.79
N HIS A 278 -2.05 10.62 -15.52
CA HIS A 278 -1.71 11.98 -15.11
C HIS A 278 -0.22 12.26 -15.23
N ILE A 279 0.62 11.35 -14.74
CA ILE A 279 2.08 11.50 -14.89
C ILE A 279 2.47 11.42 -16.37
N GLY A 280 1.90 10.48 -17.15
CA GLY A 280 2.13 10.36 -18.58
C GLY A 280 1.90 11.68 -19.34
N LYS A 281 0.80 12.39 -19.03
CA LYS A 281 0.54 13.72 -19.57
C LYS A 281 1.60 14.76 -19.16
N GLN A 282 2.05 14.75 -17.91
CA GLN A 282 3.09 15.65 -17.41
C GLN A 282 4.43 15.44 -18.11
N VAL A 283 4.83 14.17 -18.32
CA VAL A 283 6.11 13.82 -18.95
C VAL A 283 6.01 13.61 -20.46
N LYS A 284 4.83 13.85 -21.06
CA LYS A 284 4.53 13.74 -22.50
C LYS A 284 4.74 12.31 -23.06
N VAL A 285 4.42 11.31 -22.27
CA VAL A 285 4.40 9.89 -22.65
C VAL A 285 2.95 9.46 -22.87
N PRO A 286 2.57 8.98 -24.07
CA PRO A 286 1.23 8.46 -24.34
C PRO A 286 0.93 7.20 -23.51
N THR A 287 -0.27 7.13 -22.95
CA THR A 287 -0.72 6.00 -22.11
C THR A 287 -2.13 5.53 -22.50
N PRO A 288 -2.37 5.18 -23.78
CA PRO A 288 -3.72 4.95 -24.29
C PRO A 288 -4.45 3.77 -23.61
N ILE A 289 -3.75 2.71 -23.21
CA ILE A 289 -4.37 1.56 -22.56
C ILE A 289 -4.73 1.91 -21.11
N ASN A 290 -3.81 2.54 -20.37
CA ASN A 290 -4.11 3.01 -19.02
C ASN A 290 -5.24 4.06 -19.02
N GLU A 291 -5.28 4.96 -20.03
CA GLU A 291 -6.35 5.96 -20.19
C GLU A 291 -7.70 5.30 -20.50
N PHE A 292 -7.73 4.28 -21.35
CA PHE A 292 -8.94 3.49 -21.62
C PHE A 292 -9.46 2.81 -20.35
N ILE A 293 -8.59 2.13 -19.60
CA ILE A 293 -8.95 1.46 -18.34
C ILE A 293 -9.50 2.48 -17.34
N TYR A 294 -8.75 3.54 -17.11
CA TYR A 294 -9.10 4.58 -16.15
C TYR A 294 -10.45 5.20 -16.47
N THR A 295 -10.65 5.66 -17.71
CA THR A 295 -11.90 6.31 -18.13
C THR A 295 -13.09 5.35 -18.12
N SER A 296 -12.88 4.08 -18.48
CA SER A 296 -13.95 3.06 -18.45
C SER A 296 -14.44 2.75 -17.04
N LEU A 297 -13.57 2.82 -16.03
CA LEU A 297 -13.91 2.52 -14.63
C LEU A 297 -14.37 3.75 -13.84
N LEU A 298 -14.09 4.98 -14.31
CA LEU A 298 -14.49 6.22 -13.60
C LEU A 298 -15.98 6.30 -13.25
N PRO A 299 -16.94 5.91 -14.13
CA PRO A 299 -18.36 5.95 -13.77
C PRO A 299 -18.69 5.03 -12.59
N LEU A 300 -18.06 3.84 -12.52
CA LEU A 300 -18.25 2.89 -11.41
C LEU A 300 -17.63 3.43 -10.13
N GLU A 301 -16.43 3.99 -10.21
CA GLU A 301 -15.75 4.62 -9.07
C GLU A 301 -16.55 5.79 -8.50
N LYS A 302 -17.10 6.66 -9.37
CA LYS A 302 -17.99 7.77 -8.95
C LYS A 302 -19.23 7.24 -8.25
N LYS A 303 -19.86 6.21 -8.78
CA LYS A 303 -21.03 5.57 -8.16
C LYS A 303 -20.68 4.99 -6.78
N ALA A 304 -19.57 4.26 -6.66
CA ALA A 304 -19.13 3.66 -5.40
C ALA A 304 -18.85 4.69 -4.28
N ARG A 305 -18.47 5.93 -4.64
CA ARG A 305 -18.19 7.01 -3.67
C ARG A 305 -19.44 7.84 -3.29
N THR A 306 -20.55 7.64 -3.95
CA THR A 306 -21.78 8.40 -3.70
C THR A 306 -22.71 7.68 -2.71
N TYR A 307 -22.47 6.41 -2.47
CA TYR A 307 -23.18 5.54 -1.53
C TYR A 307 -22.28 5.18 -0.34
#